data_0b984cd7dc0c9bb9c53db4d86df16dfb
#
_entry.id   0b984cd7dc0c9bb9c53db4d86df16dfb
#
_cell.length_a   1.000
_cell.length_b   1.000
_cell.length_c   1.000
_cell.angle_alpha   90.00
_cell.angle_beta   90.00
_cell.angle_gamma   90.00
#
_symmetry.space_group_name_H-M   'P 1'
#
loop_
_entity.id
_entity.type
_entity.pdbx_description
1 polymer ?
#
loop_
_entity_poly.entity_id
_entity_poly.type
_entity_poly.pdbx_seq_one_letter_code
_entity_poly.pdbx_strand_id
1 'polypeptide(L)'
;QTVGALVLILIVVPYVVVVLLPVLWLYYRLQLDYRRAAREAKRLESIARSPRYAHFKEMVTGLDVIHGFAREAFMTQGFVRILAEYQRAFYCSFMLNRWFSIRVPLISGTVGLATSVGVVVLAWYGAITPGMAGLVLTYALSFWMSLNWTVRAFSEVESRMTSVERLETYADLVPEREAVAPYLSNDVLWPTAGRVEVQN
;
A
#
# COMPACT_ATOMS: atom_id res chain seq x y z
N GLN A 1 19.39 12.14 5.40
CA GLN A 1 18.94 13.21 6.32
C GLN A 1 18.35 12.64 7.63
N THR A 2 17.49 11.64 7.59
CA THR A 2 16.85 11.02 8.78
C THR A 2 17.87 10.43 9.75
N VAL A 3 18.86 9.68 9.25
CA VAL A 3 19.90 9.05 10.08
C VAL A 3 20.80 10.13 10.72
N GLY A 4 21.19 11.13 9.97
CA GLY A 4 22.02 12.23 10.47
C GLY A 4 21.33 13.05 11.56
N ALA A 5 20.04 13.33 11.39
CA ALA A 5 19.22 14.02 12.39
C ALA A 5 19.09 13.18 13.69
N LEU A 6 18.88 11.87 13.56
CA LEU A 6 18.81 10.96 14.71
C LEU A 6 20.12 10.90 15.49
N VAL A 7 21.23 10.77 14.79
CA VAL A 7 22.58 10.74 15.41
C VAL A 7 22.84 12.05 16.15
N LEU A 8 22.52 13.19 15.55
CA LEU A 8 22.71 14.50 16.16
C LEU A 8 21.86 14.67 17.43
N ILE A 9 20.59 14.24 17.39
CA ILE A 9 19.68 14.29 18.57
C ILE A 9 20.24 13.39 19.69
N LEU A 10 20.75 12.21 19.36
CA LEU A 10 21.31 11.27 20.35
C LEU A 10 22.59 11.80 21.02
N ILE A 11 23.44 12.52 20.25
CA ILE A 11 24.68 13.12 20.78
C ILE A 11 24.37 14.27 21.72
N VAL A 12 23.42 15.14 21.36
CA VAL A 12 23.12 16.36 22.13
C VAL A 12 22.20 16.10 23.31
N VAL A 13 21.24 15.16 23.15
CA VAL A 13 20.25 14.87 24.21
C VAL A 13 20.18 13.36 24.45
N PRO A 14 21.18 12.76 25.14
CA PRO A 14 21.24 11.32 25.34
C PRO A 14 20.05 10.75 26.13
N TYR A 15 19.43 11.55 26.99
CA TYR A 15 18.25 11.14 27.75
C TYR A 15 17.01 10.84 26.90
N VAL A 16 16.97 11.31 25.66
CA VAL A 16 15.88 10.99 24.72
C VAL A 16 15.80 9.49 24.42
N VAL A 17 16.91 8.75 24.55
CA VAL A 17 16.95 7.29 24.37
C VAL A 17 15.96 6.59 25.32
N VAL A 18 15.87 7.06 26.57
CA VAL A 18 14.98 6.47 27.58
C VAL A 18 13.50 6.57 27.17
N VAL A 19 13.11 7.66 26.49
CA VAL A 19 11.76 7.84 25.96
C VAL A 19 11.60 7.13 24.62
N LEU A 20 12.63 7.07 23.82
CA LEU A 20 12.60 6.51 22.46
C LEU A 20 12.39 4.99 22.48
N LEU A 21 13.00 4.26 23.41
CA LEU A 21 12.86 2.81 23.51
C LEU A 21 11.40 2.35 23.77
N PRO A 22 10.68 2.85 24.80
CA PRO A 22 9.29 2.46 25.01
C PRO A 22 8.37 2.92 23.88
N VAL A 23 8.67 4.06 23.24
CA VAL A 23 7.90 4.56 22.08
C VAL A 23 8.11 3.68 20.86
N LEU A 24 9.32 3.23 20.57
CA LEU A 24 9.60 2.28 19.48
C LEU A 24 8.90 0.95 19.72
N TRP A 25 8.90 0.45 20.96
CA TRP A 25 8.19 -0.77 21.32
C TRP A 25 6.68 -0.63 21.12
N LEU A 26 6.10 0.49 21.58
CA LEU A 26 4.68 0.78 21.38
C LEU A 26 4.33 0.89 19.90
N TYR A 27 5.16 1.57 19.12
CA TYR A 27 5.01 1.69 17.68
C TYR A 27 5.05 0.33 16.98
N TYR A 28 6.02 -0.52 17.35
CA TYR A 28 6.14 -1.86 16.80
C TYR A 28 4.90 -2.73 17.10
N ARG A 29 4.41 -2.69 18.33
CA ARG A 29 3.16 -3.37 18.72
C ARG A 29 1.98 -2.88 17.89
N LEU A 30 1.80 -1.58 17.80
CA LEU A 30 0.72 -0.95 17.04
C LEU A 30 0.78 -1.32 15.55
N GLN A 31 1.97 -1.39 14.99
CA GLN A 31 2.19 -1.77 13.61
C GLN A 31 1.86 -3.25 13.34
N LEU A 32 2.18 -4.15 14.26
CA LEU A 32 1.82 -5.55 14.13
C LEU A 32 0.30 -5.76 14.11
N ASP A 33 -0.42 -5.10 15.03
CA ASP A 33 -1.86 -5.21 15.11
C ASP A 33 -2.53 -4.61 13.87
N TYR A 34 -2.05 -3.44 13.43
CA TYR A 34 -2.52 -2.82 12.20
C TYR A 34 -2.30 -3.70 10.96
N ARG A 35 -1.10 -4.27 10.77
CA ARG A 35 -0.79 -5.12 9.60
C ARG A 35 -1.68 -6.36 9.52
N ARG A 36 -2.01 -6.99 10.67
CA ARG A 36 -2.91 -8.14 10.72
C ARG A 36 -4.32 -7.75 10.30
N ALA A 37 -4.87 -6.71 10.90
CA ALA A 37 -6.21 -6.23 10.60
C ALA A 37 -6.33 -5.69 9.16
N ALA A 38 -5.34 -4.93 8.68
CA ALA A 38 -5.32 -4.34 7.35
C ALA A 38 -5.30 -5.40 6.24
N ARG A 39 -4.56 -6.50 6.42
CA ARG A 39 -4.55 -7.62 5.46
C ARG A 39 -5.93 -8.26 5.34
N GLU A 40 -6.59 -8.55 6.45
CA GLU A 40 -7.93 -9.15 6.43
C GLU A 40 -8.97 -8.19 5.85
N ALA A 41 -8.95 -6.92 6.24
CA ALA A 41 -9.85 -5.92 5.68
C ALA A 41 -9.65 -5.76 4.17
N LYS A 42 -8.40 -5.78 3.71
CA LYS A 42 -8.08 -5.69 2.27
C LYS A 42 -8.52 -6.92 1.50
N ARG A 43 -8.40 -8.11 2.10
CA ARG A 43 -8.91 -9.35 1.53
C ARG A 43 -10.43 -9.32 1.36
N LEU A 44 -11.15 -8.89 2.40
CA LEU A 44 -12.61 -8.75 2.36
C LEU A 44 -13.06 -7.72 1.32
N GLU A 45 -12.38 -6.57 1.25
CA GLU A 45 -12.62 -5.54 0.23
C GLU A 45 -12.44 -6.10 -1.18
N SER A 46 -11.37 -6.89 -1.40
CA SER A 46 -11.08 -7.50 -2.72
C SER A 46 -12.15 -8.51 -3.13
N ILE A 47 -12.60 -9.37 -2.19
CA ILE A 47 -13.67 -10.35 -2.43
C ILE A 47 -14.99 -9.64 -2.75
N ALA A 48 -15.36 -8.60 -2.00
CA ALA A 48 -16.59 -7.85 -2.20
C ALA A 48 -16.60 -7.00 -3.49
N ARG A 49 -15.43 -6.77 -4.09
CA ARG A 49 -15.28 -5.98 -5.32
C ARG A 49 -15.82 -6.70 -6.55
N SER A 50 -15.56 -8.00 -6.68
CA SER A 50 -15.89 -8.80 -7.86
C SER A 50 -17.39 -8.89 -8.17
N PRO A 51 -18.29 -9.19 -7.20
CA PRO A 51 -19.73 -9.26 -7.45
C PRO A 51 -20.32 -7.96 -7.98
N ARG A 52 -19.80 -6.80 -7.54
CA ARG A 52 -20.25 -5.48 -8.00
C ARG A 52 -20.02 -5.29 -9.50
N TYR A 53 -18.82 -5.66 -9.98
CA TYR A 53 -18.51 -5.54 -11.41
C TYR A 53 -19.25 -6.58 -12.26
N ALA A 54 -19.43 -7.81 -11.75
CA ALA A 54 -20.20 -8.84 -12.42
C ALA A 54 -21.65 -8.41 -12.62
N HIS A 55 -22.32 -7.98 -11.57
CA HIS A 55 -23.71 -7.51 -11.66
C HIS A 55 -23.86 -6.27 -12.55
N PHE A 56 -22.92 -5.32 -12.46
CA PHE A 56 -22.92 -4.16 -13.35
C PHE A 56 -22.80 -4.57 -14.82
N LYS A 57 -21.90 -5.50 -15.13
CA LYS A 57 -21.74 -6.05 -16.48
C LYS A 57 -23.03 -6.73 -16.97
N GLU A 58 -23.68 -7.53 -16.11
CA GLU A 58 -24.95 -8.19 -16.42
C GLU A 58 -26.05 -7.17 -16.74
N MET A 59 -26.15 -6.09 -15.94
CA MET A 59 -27.12 -5.02 -16.18
C MET A 59 -26.90 -4.33 -17.52
N VAL A 60 -25.63 -4.02 -17.85
CA VAL A 60 -25.30 -3.35 -19.12
C VAL A 60 -25.53 -4.26 -20.31
N THR A 61 -25.16 -5.55 -20.20
CA THR A 61 -25.33 -6.52 -21.30
C THR A 61 -26.82 -6.87 -21.52
N GLY A 62 -27.61 -6.90 -20.44
CA GLY A 62 -29.05 -7.22 -20.49
C GLY A 62 -29.98 -6.02 -20.52
N LEU A 63 -29.49 -4.82 -20.89
CA LEU A 63 -30.25 -3.57 -20.79
C LEU A 63 -31.56 -3.61 -21.55
N ASP A 64 -31.57 -4.13 -22.78
CA ASP A 64 -32.76 -4.24 -23.62
C ASP A 64 -33.81 -5.17 -22.99
N VAL A 65 -33.37 -6.26 -22.37
CA VAL A 65 -34.27 -7.21 -21.69
C VAL A 65 -34.86 -6.57 -20.43
N ILE A 66 -34.04 -5.84 -19.65
CA ILE A 66 -34.47 -5.15 -18.42
C ILE A 66 -35.57 -4.12 -18.77
N HIS A 67 -35.36 -3.32 -19.83
CA HIS A 67 -36.32 -2.34 -20.31
C HIS A 67 -37.58 -3.02 -20.87
N GLY A 68 -37.44 -4.09 -21.67
CA GLY A 68 -38.56 -4.83 -22.23
C GLY A 68 -39.51 -5.42 -21.18
N PHE A 69 -38.96 -5.81 -20.00
CA PHE A 69 -39.76 -6.33 -18.89
C PHE A 69 -40.06 -5.28 -17.80
N ALA A 70 -39.67 -4.01 -17.99
CA ALA A 70 -39.84 -2.91 -17.02
C ALA A 70 -39.33 -3.28 -15.61
N ARG A 71 -38.12 -3.90 -15.52
CA ARG A 71 -37.53 -4.41 -14.26
C ARG A 71 -36.36 -3.58 -13.76
N GLU A 72 -36.23 -2.35 -14.16
CA GLU A 72 -35.13 -1.44 -13.78
C GLU A 72 -35.01 -1.27 -12.25
N ALA A 73 -36.15 -1.08 -11.59
CA ALA A 73 -36.18 -0.91 -10.13
C ALA A 73 -35.68 -2.15 -9.38
N PHE A 74 -36.03 -3.36 -9.84
CA PHE A 74 -35.59 -4.62 -9.27
C PHE A 74 -34.06 -4.78 -9.41
N MET A 75 -33.51 -4.55 -10.59
CA MET A 75 -32.09 -4.66 -10.87
C MET A 75 -31.29 -3.61 -10.10
N THR A 76 -31.80 -2.37 -10.02
CA THR A 76 -31.17 -1.31 -9.24
C THR A 76 -31.13 -1.64 -7.75
N GLN A 77 -32.20 -2.19 -7.16
CA GLN A 77 -32.21 -2.62 -5.76
C GLN A 77 -31.20 -3.73 -5.51
N GLY A 78 -31.09 -4.70 -6.43
CA GLY A 78 -30.09 -5.75 -6.36
C GLY A 78 -28.66 -5.17 -6.36
N PHE A 79 -28.39 -4.24 -7.27
CA PHE A 79 -27.10 -3.57 -7.34
C PHE A 79 -26.76 -2.77 -6.07
N VAL A 80 -27.72 -2.01 -5.54
CA VAL A 80 -27.55 -1.22 -4.31
C VAL A 80 -27.20 -2.12 -3.13
N ARG A 81 -27.80 -3.30 -3.04
CA ARG A 81 -27.49 -4.29 -1.98
C ARG A 81 -26.05 -4.77 -2.08
N ILE A 82 -25.60 -5.18 -3.26
CA ILE A 82 -24.20 -5.62 -3.52
C ILE A 82 -23.21 -4.47 -3.26
N LEU A 83 -23.58 -3.27 -3.69
CA LEU A 83 -22.80 -2.06 -3.44
C LEU A 83 -22.66 -1.76 -1.95
N ALA A 84 -23.73 -1.94 -1.17
CA ALA A 84 -23.69 -1.74 0.27
C ALA A 84 -22.76 -2.73 0.98
N GLU A 85 -22.72 -3.99 0.55
CA GLU A 85 -21.77 -4.98 1.07
C GLU A 85 -20.32 -4.59 0.77
N TYR A 86 -20.02 -4.18 -0.46
CA TYR A 86 -18.70 -3.65 -0.82
C TYR A 86 -18.34 -2.41 0.00
N GLN A 87 -19.26 -1.47 0.16
CA GLN A 87 -19.00 -0.24 0.92
C GLN A 87 -18.71 -0.52 2.40
N ARG A 88 -19.34 -1.51 3.01
CA ARG A 88 -19.02 -1.92 4.39
C ARG A 88 -17.59 -2.43 4.52
N ALA A 89 -17.15 -3.27 3.59
CA ALA A 89 -15.77 -3.78 3.58
C ALA A 89 -14.76 -2.65 3.32
N PHE A 90 -15.05 -1.79 2.35
CA PHE A 90 -14.23 -0.61 2.03
C PHE A 90 -14.14 0.37 3.22
N TYR A 91 -15.28 0.64 3.87
CA TYR A 91 -15.31 1.53 5.03
C TYR A 91 -14.49 0.98 6.20
N CYS A 92 -14.54 -0.34 6.43
CA CYS A 92 -13.68 -0.99 7.44
C CYS A 92 -12.20 -0.79 7.14
N SER A 93 -11.77 -1.02 5.90
CA SER A 93 -10.40 -0.78 5.44
C SER A 93 -9.99 0.70 5.61
N PHE A 94 -10.89 1.62 5.24
CA PHE A 94 -10.66 3.05 5.37
C PHE A 94 -10.54 3.49 6.85
N MET A 95 -11.40 2.98 7.74
CA MET A 95 -11.37 3.29 9.17
C MET A 95 -10.10 2.76 9.84
N LEU A 96 -9.62 1.57 9.48
CA LEU A 96 -8.36 1.03 9.96
C LEU A 96 -7.18 1.94 9.59
N ASN A 97 -7.13 2.41 8.34
CA ASN A 97 -6.12 3.35 7.90
C ASN A 97 -6.19 4.67 8.69
N ARG A 98 -7.39 5.17 8.93
CA ARG A 98 -7.59 6.42 9.68
C ARG A 98 -7.22 6.25 11.16
N TRP A 99 -7.58 5.10 11.74
CA TRP A 99 -7.20 4.73 13.10
C TRP A 99 -5.66 4.72 13.29
N PHE A 100 -4.94 4.13 12.35
CA PHE A 100 -3.48 4.09 12.36
C PHE A 100 -2.88 5.49 12.14
N SER A 101 -3.41 6.23 11.17
CA SER A 101 -2.94 7.58 10.82
C SER A 101 -3.09 8.61 11.94
N ILE A 102 -3.96 8.40 12.90
CA ILE A 102 -4.10 9.28 14.07
C ILE A 102 -3.11 8.87 15.18
N ARG A 103 -2.96 7.57 15.43
CA ARG A 103 -2.13 7.06 16.53
C ARG A 103 -0.63 7.23 16.29
N VAL A 104 -0.18 7.02 15.07
CA VAL A 104 1.25 7.17 14.74
C VAL A 104 1.74 8.60 14.99
N PRO A 105 1.10 9.66 14.49
CA PRO A 105 1.49 11.03 14.82
C PRO A 105 1.41 11.38 16.33
N LEU A 106 0.44 10.83 17.05
CA LEU A 106 0.34 11.06 18.50
C LEU A 106 1.55 10.46 19.26
N ILE A 107 1.85 9.20 18.96
CA ILE A 107 3.04 8.52 19.53
C ILE A 107 4.30 9.29 19.17
N SER A 108 4.36 9.73 17.95
CA SER A 108 5.48 10.49 17.46
C SER A 108 5.55 11.88 18.10
N GLY A 109 4.47 12.56 18.28
CA GLY A 109 4.41 13.85 18.94
C GLY A 109 4.95 13.80 20.39
N THR A 110 4.75 12.68 21.11
CA THR A 110 5.31 12.52 22.47
C THR A 110 6.85 12.55 22.48
N VAL A 111 7.51 11.96 21.49
CA VAL A 111 8.98 12.04 21.39
C VAL A 111 9.43 13.45 21.03
N GLY A 112 8.74 14.10 20.09
CA GLY A 112 9.02 15.50 19.75
C GLY A 112 8.89 16.41 20.97
N LEU A 113 7.84 16.23 21.76
CA LEU A 113 7.60 16.98 22.99
C LEU A 113 8.68 16.69 24.04
N ALA A 114 9.03 15.41 24.26
CA ALA A 114 10.08 15.02 25.19
C ALA A 114 11.45 15.59 24.78
N THR A 115 11.76 15.58 23.48
CA THR A 115 12.99 16.18 22.96
C THR A 115 13.00 17.70 23.18
N SER A 116 11.89 18.38 22.90
CA SER A 116 11.77 19.83 23.09
C SER A 116 11.93 20.22 24.54
N VAL A 117 11.27 19.52 25.46
CA VAL A 117 11.40 19.73 26.90
C VAL A 117 12.83 19.46 27.37
N GLY A 118 13.44 18.38 26.92
CA GLY A 118 14.83 18.03 27.22
C GLY A 118 15.82 19.12 26.79
N VAL A 119 15.65 19.65 25.59
CA VAL A 119 16.49 20.74 25.07
C VAL A 119 16.33 22.01 25.91
N VAL A 120 15.11 22.38 26.29
CA VAL A 120 14.86 23.58 27.12
C VAL A 120 15.49 23.39 28.50
N VAL A 121 15.34 22.23 29.12
CA VAL A 121 15.93 21.94 30.44
C VAL A 121 17.46 21.99 30.36
N LEU A 122 18.11 21.41 29.37
CA LEU A 122 19.57 21.45 29.17
C LEU A 122 20.08 22.87 28.93
N ALA A 123 19.32 23.68 28.17
CA ALA A 123 19.63 25.07 27.95
C ALA A 123 19.53 25.89 29.26
N TRP A 124 18.53 25.61 30.10
CA TRP A 124 18.36 26.26 31.40
C TRP A 124 19.55 25.99 32.35
N TYR A 125 20.07 24.77 32.33
CA TYR A 125 21.26 24.41 33.11
C TYR A 125 22.57 24.87 32.49
N GLY A 126 22.51 25.58 31.37
CA GLY A 126 23.72 26.05 30.66
C GLY A 126 24.56 24.97 29.99
N ALA A 127 24.03 23.74 29.88
CA ALA A 127 24.72 22.60 29.29
C ALA A 127 24.84 22.69 27.76
N ILE A 128 23.96 23.48 27.12
CA ILE A 128 23.97 23.70 25.67
C ILE A 128 23.80 25.19 25.36
N THR A 129 24.42 25.63 24.26
CA THR A 129 24.25 27.03 23.79
C THR A 129 22.87 27.21 23.15
N PRO A 130 22.31 28.43 23.17
CA PRO A 130 20.99 28.70 22.52
C PRO A 130 20.96 28.35 21.03
N GLY A 131 22.10 28.49 20.32
CA GLY A 131 22.21 28.09 18.93
C GLY A 131 22.11 26.59 18.71
N MET A 132 22.75 25.78 19.58
CA MET A 132 22.60 24.31 19.56
C MET A 132 21.19 23.89 19.89
N ALA A 133 20.53 24.56 20.86
CA ALA A 133 19.16 24.29 21.23
C ALA A 133 18.20 24.48 20.02
N GLY A 134 18.33 25.59 19.32
CA GLY A 134 17.54 25.88 18.12
C GLY A 134 17.77 24.87 17.00
N LEU A 135 19.03 24.49 16.79
CA LEU A 135 19.41 23.50 15.78
C LEU A 135 18.81 22.12 16.07
N VAL A 136 18.93 21.64 17.30
CA VAL A 136 18.35 20.33 17.71
C VAL A 136 16.83 20.35 17.56
N LEU A 137 16.16 21.43 17.95
CA LEU A 137 14.72 21.58 17.82
C LEU A 137 14.26 21.49 16.35
N THR A 138 14.97 22.20 15.46
CA THR A 138 14.71 22.19 14.03
C THR A 138 14.89 20.78 13.43
N TYR A 139 15.95 20.09 13.80
CA TYR A 139 16.20 18.74 13.35
C TYR A 139 15.20 17.73 13.94
N ALA A 140 14.79 17.89 15.18
CA ALA A 140 13.77 17.04 15.80
C ALA A 140 12.43 17.13 15.07
N LEU A 141 11.98 18.34 14.71
CA LEU A 141 10.75 18.53 13.95
C LEU A 141 10.88 17.99 12.52
N SER A 142 12.01 18.22 11.86
CA SER A 142 12.27 17.72 10.50
C SER A 142 12.38 16.20 10.45
N PHE A 143 13.00 15.60 11.46
CA PHE A 143 13.12 14.14 11.61
C PHE A 143 11.75 13.47 11.65
N TRP A 144 10.82 14.06 12.38
CA TRP A 144 9.45 13.59 12.50
C TRP A 144 8.70 13.56 11.18
N MET A 145 8.74 14.65 10.44
CA MET A 145 8.11 14.73 9.11
C MET A 145 8.72 13.73 8.14
N SER A 146 10.04 13.62 8.17
CA SER A 146 10.81 12.72 7.33
C SER A 146 10.55 11.24 7.63
N LEU A 147 10.43 10.89 8.91
CA LEU A 147 10.13 9.53 9.36
C LEU A 147 8.74 9.07 8.92
N ASN A 148 7.73 9.91 9.08
CA ASN A 148 6.38 9.65 8.59
C ASN A 148 6.34 9.42 7.07
N TRP A 149 7.08 10.23 6.32
CA TRP A 149 7.16 10.09 4.87
C TRP A 149 7.87 8.79 4.48
N THR A 150 8.99 8.46 5.13
CA THR A 150 9.77 7.25 4.87
C THR A 150 8.95 5.98 5.11
N VAL A 151 8.20 5.91 6.22
CA VAL A 151 7.34 4.74 6.53
C VAL A 151 6.24 4.56 5.48
N ARG A 152 5.62 5.64 5.04
CA ARG A 152 4.60 5.59 3.97
C ARG A 152 5.19 5.15 2.64
N ALA A 153 6.33 5.73 2.26
CA ALA A 153 7.04 5.38 1.03
C ALA A 153 7.45 3.90 1.02
N PHE A 154 7.93 3.38 2.15
CA PHE A 154 8.29 1.97 2.28
C PHE A 154 7.06 1.05 2.09
N SER A 155 5.94 1.37 2.73
CA SER A 155 4.69 0.60 2.56
C SER A 155 4.15 0.66 1.12
N GLU A 156 4.33 1.78 0.44
CA GLU A 156 3.94 1.92 -0.96
C GLU A 156 4.85 1.09 -1.88
N VAL A 157 6.16 1.09 -1.64
CA VAL A 157 7.12 0.25 -2.38
C VAL A 157 6.78 -1.23 -2.18
N GLU A 158 6.55 -1.69 -0.95
CA GLU A 158 6.15 -3.07 -0.66
C GLU A 158 4.88 -3.46 -1.44
N SER A 159 3.89 -2.59 -1.48
CA SER A 159 2.65 -2.82 -2.24
C SER A 159 2.90 -2.87 -3.76
N ARG A 160 3.79 -2.04 -4.29
CA ARG A 160 4.14 -2.01 -5.72
C ARG A 160 5.01 -3.19 -6.14
N MET A 161 5.83 -3.73 -5.24
CA MET A 161 6.67 -4.91 -5.51
C MET A 161 5.86 -6.15 -5.89
N THR A 162 4.63 -6.29 -5.39
CA THR A 162 3.71 -7.35 -5.82
C THR A 162 3.42 -7.30 -7.34
N SER A 163 3.43 -6.12 -7.93
CA SER A 163 3.27 -5.97 -9.38
C SER A 163 4.52 -6.39 -10.16
N VAL A 164 5.70 -6.16 -9.57
CA VAL A 164 6.98 -6.62 -10.14
C VAL A 164 7.06 -8.15 -10.12
N GLU A 165 6.70 -8.80 -9.00
CA GLU A 165 6.62 -10.26 -8.90
C GLU A 165 5.71 -10.87 -9.97
N ARG A 166 4.56 -10.23 -10.24
CA ARG A 166 3.68 -10.67 -11.33
C ARG A 166 4.33 -10.53 -12.71
N LEU A 167 5.01 -9.43 -12.96
CA LEU A 167 5.73 -9.22 -14.22
C LEU A 167 6.85 -10.25 -14.40
N GLU A 168 7.60 -10.54 -13.36
CA GLU A 168 8.63 -11.58 -13.34
C GLU A 168 8.03 -12.96 -13.65
N THR A 169 6.91 -13.30 -13.00
CA THR A 169 6.20 -14.56 -13.28
C THR A 169 5.77 -14.67 -14.75
N TYR A 170 5.38 -13.56 -15.40
CA TYR A 170 5.04 -13.55 -16.81
C TYR A 170 6.27 -13.58 -17.71
N ALA A 171 7.37 -12.99 -17.29
CA ALA A 171 8.63 -13.01 -18.05
C ALA A 171 9.27 -14.41 -18.08
N ASP A 172 9.08 -15.18 -17.02
CA ASP A 172 9.60 -16.55 -16.88
C ASP A 172 8.70 -17.64 -17.50
N LEU A 173 7.56 -17.23 -18.09
CA LEU A 173 6.71 -18.19 -18.81
C LEU A 173 7.46 -18.79 -20.00
N VAL A 174 7.55 -20.11 -19.98
CA VAL A 174 8.11 -20.85 -21.12
C VAL A 174 7.21 -20.63 -22.32
N PRO A 175 7.71 -20.12 -23.45
CA PRO A 175 6.90 -19.92 -24.64
C PRO A 175 6.38 -21.28 -25.15
N GLU A 176 5.12 -21.33 -25.56
CA GLU A 176 4.45 -22.55 -26.04
C GLU A 176 5.17 -23.19 -27.22
N ARG A 177 5.88 -22.39 -28.01
CA ARG A 177 6.72 -22.82 -29.09
C ARG A 177 7.90 -21.87 -29.27
N GLU A 178 9.11 -22.38 -29.33
CA GLU A 178 10.20 -21.65 -29.97
C GLU A 178 9.71 -21.23 -31.35
N ALA A 179 9.92 -19.96 -31.72
CA ALA A 179 9.62 -19.48 -33.04
C ALA A 179 10.32 -20.45 -34.01
N VAL A 180 9.53 -21.38 -34.52
CA VAL A 180 10.04 -22.32 -35.53
C VAL A 180 10.57 -21.43 -36.63
N ALA A 181 11.88 -21.46 -36.82
CA ALA A 181 12.51 -20.75 -37.89
C ALA A 181 11.70 -21.01 -39.17
N PRO A 182 11.44 -20.00 -40.00
CA PRO A 182 10.55 -20.16 -41.13
C PRO A 182 11.03 -21.32 -41.96
N TYR A 183 10.28 -22.43 -41.90
CA TYR A 183 10.51 -23.60 -42.73
C TYR A 183 10.27 -23.31 -44.22
N LEU A 184 9.96 -22.09 -44.52
CA LEU A 184 9.85 -21.56 -45.85
C LEU A 184 11.19 -20.88 -46.18
N SER A 185 12.22 -21.70 -46.54
CA SER A 185 13.23 -21.21 -47.43
C SER A 185 12.50 -20.82 -48.73
N ASN A 186 12.78 -19.65 -49.28
CA ASN A 186 12.13 -19.14 -50.50
C ASN A 186 12.21 -20.09 -51.71
N ASP A 187 12.88 -21.21 -51.59
CA ASP A 187 13.13 -22.20 -52.65
C ASP A 187 12.17 -23.41 -52.62
N VAL A 188 11.26 -23.48 -51.62
CA VAL A 188 10.29 -24.58 -51.55
C VAL A 188 8.90 -24.05 -51.83
N LEU A 189 8.37 -24.40 -53.03
CA LEU A 189 6.96 -24.23 -53.37
C LEU A 189 6.10 -25.15 -52.47
N TRP A 190 5.80 -24.71 -51.27
CA TRP A 190 4.92 -25.40 -50.33
C TRP A 190 3.66 -24.58 -50.09
N PRO A 191 2.50 -25.16 -50.18
CA PRO A 191 2.18 -26.57 -50.49
C PRO A 191 2.18 -26.84 -52.01
N THR A 192 2.81 -27.92 -52.43
CA THR A 192 2.83 -28.35 -53.82
C THR A 192 1.49 -28.92 -54.30
N ALA A 193 0.69 -29.41 -53.38
CA ALA A 193 -0.69 -29.84 -53.60
C ALA A 193 -1.50 -29.53 -52.31
N GLY A 194 -2.70 -28.98 -52.47
CA GLY A 194 -3.58 -28.59 -51.33
C GLY A 194 -4.21 -29.80 -50.60
N ARG A 195 -3.42 -30.85 -50.30
CA ARG A 195 -3.87 -32.08 -49.65
C ARG A 195 -3.47 -32.08 -48.17
N VAL A 196 -4.43 -32.27 -47.28
CA VAL A 196 -4.20 -32.45 -45.83
C VAL A 196 -4.52 -33.91 -45.48
N GLU A 197 -3.52 -34.63 -44.98
CA GLU A 197 -3.71 -35.96 -44.42
C GLU A 197 -3.56 -35.89 -42.92
N VAL A 198 -4.62 -36.33 -42.20
CA VAL A 198 -4.62 -36.46 -40.74
C VAL A 198 -4.33 -37.92 -40.43
N GLN A 199 -3.16 -38.19 -39.83
CA GLN A 199 -2.81 -39.52 -39.33
C GLN A 199 -3.21 -39.60 -37.87
N ASN A 200 -3.97 -40.62 -37.49
CA ASN A 200 -4.41 -40.91 -36.13
C ASN A 200 -3.27 -41.54 -35.33
#